data_0764fb48393503ac3b96ca2c2faf27ca
#
_entry.id   0764fb48393503ac3b96ca2c2faf27ca
#
_cell.length_a   1.000
_cell.length_b   1.000
_cell.length_c   1.000
_cell.angle_alpha   90.00
_cell.angle_beta   90.00
_cell.angle_gamma   90.00
#
_symmetry.space_group_name_H-M   'P 1'
#
loop_
_entity.id
_entity.type
_entity.pdbx_description
1 polymer ?
#
loop_
_entity_poly.entity_id
_entity_poly.type
_entity_poly.pdbx_seq_one_letter_code
_entity_poly.pdbx_strand_id
1 'polypeptide(L)'
;TMTQLSRECIIHAAADILQTYGLQDLSIRKVASQLGVQPGALYWHFPNKQALLGAVCTHILSCDLPTRDNSLPPLHVTTPHTWAQEIVTVAEDLRNRALFFRDGSELMSTSLASQTSPFPQFDALTTILHTVSPTPELHARVLLLFILGALVDEQSRLQLAELTETQTPTSPSFETLEGGLNTLIKGLTVSSL
;
A
#
# COMPACT_ATOMS: atom_id res chain seq x y z
N THR A 1 10.73 -22.68 24.68
CA THR A 1 9.36 -22.93 24.18
C THR A 1 9.45 -22.83 22.66
N MET A 2 9.33 -23.96 21.94
CA MET A 2 9.28 -23.94 20.47
C MET A 2 7.95 -23.27 20.09
N THR A 3 8.02 -22.05 19.59
CA THR A 3 6.84 -21.36 19.05
C THR A 3 6.38 -22.16 17.84
N GLN A 4 5.15 -22.67 17.88
CA GLN A 4 4.59 -23.45 16.76
C GLN A 4 4.58 -22.56 15.52
N LEU A 5 5.15 -23.04 14.42
CA LEU A 5 5.16 -22.32 13.15
C LEU A 5 3.72 -22.10 12.69
N SER A 6 3.27 -20.85 12.70
CA SER A 6 1.94 -20.44 12.25
C SER A 6 2.03 -19.53 11.03
N ARG A 7 0.93 -19.41 10.29
CA ARG A 7 0.83 -18.48 9.16
C ARG A 7 1.13 -17.05 9.58
N GLU A 8 0.63 -16.60 10.73
CA GLU A 8 0.89 -15.26 11.28
C GLU A 8 2.35 -15.05 11.61
N CYS A 9 3.00 -16.03 12.28
CA CYS A 9 4.42 -15.94 12.59
C CYS A 9 5.28 -15.75 11.33
N ILE A 10 4.93 -16.44 10.24
CA ILE A 10 5.62 -16.31 8.94
C ILE A 10 5.39 -14.92 8.36
N ILE A 11 4.16 -14.39 8.41
CA ILE A 11 3.82 -13.06 7.89
C ILE A 11 4.59 -11.98 8.66
N HIS A 12 4.61 -12.04 9.99
CA HIS A 12 5.37 -11.10 10.82
C HIS A 12 6.86 -11.12 10.51
N ALA A 13 7.48 -12.30 10.45
CA ALA A 13 8.89 -12.42 10.09
C ALA A 13 9.18 -11.87 8.67
N ALA A 14 8.25 -12.07 7.73
CA ALA A 14 8.37 -11.53 6.38
C ALA A 14 8.21 -10.00 6.35
N ALA A 15 7.30 -9.42 7.16
CA ALA A 15 7.15 -7.98 7.32
C ALA A 15 8.40 -7.34 7.94
N ASP A 16 9.02 -7.99 8.93
CA ASP A 16 10.28 -7.54 9.53
C ASP A 16 11.43 -7.55 8.52
N ILE A 17 11.49 -8.56 7.64
CA ILE A 17 12.47 -8.63 6.56
C ILE A 17 12.24 -7.49 5.55
N LEU A 18 10.98 -7.27 5.17
CA LEU A 18 10.61 -6.15 4.29
C LEU A 18 11.09 -4.82 4.87
N GLN A 19 10.77 -4.57 6.14
CA GLN A 19 11.12 -3.31 6.81
C GLN A 19 12.64 -3.10 6.91
N THR A 20 13.38 -4.16 7.17
CA THR A 20 14.83 -4.08 7.42
C THR A 20 15.64 -4.07 6.12
N TYR A 21 15.28 -4.93 5.17
CA TYR A 21 16.10 -5.22 3.99
C TYR A 21 15.45 -4.86 2.66
N GLY A 22 14.14 -4.57 2.65
CA GLY A 22 13.37 -4.27 1.45
C GLY A 22 12.81 -5.49 0.73
N LEU A 23 12.06 -5.22 -0.35
CA LEU A 23 11.29 -6.21 -1.09
C LEU A 23 12.19 -7.21 -1.86
N GLN A 24 13.35 -6.75 -2.35
CA GLN A 24 14.28 -7.59 -3.10
C GLN A 24 14.83 -8.74 -2.26
N ASP A 25 15.07 -8.47 -0.98
CA ASP A 25 15.58 -9.45 -0.02
C ASP A 25 14.51 -10.39 0.53
N LEU A 26 13.23 -10.07 0.38
CA LEU A 26 12.13 -10.87 0.88
C LEU A 26 11.98 -12.15 0.04
N SER A 27 12.32 -13.29 0.62
CA SER A 27 12.24 -14.60 0.00
C SER A 27 11.83 -15.68 1.01
N ILE A 28 11.22 -16.76 0.52
CA ILE A 28 10.84 -17.93 1.36
C ILE A 28 12.05 -18.44 2.15
N ARG A 29 13.23 -18.49 1.52
CA ARG A 29 14.47 -18.97 2.18
C ARG A 29 14.93 -18.04 3.29
N LYS A 30 14.87 -16.72 3.09
CA LYS A 30 15.29 -15.74 4.11
C LYS A 30 14.34 -15.75 5.30
N VAL A 31 13.03 -15.86 5.06
CA VAL A 31 12.01 -16.00 6.13
C VAL A 31 12.23 -17.31 6.91
N ALA A 32 12.45 -18.43 6.24
CA ALA A 32 12.74 -19.71 6.89
C ALA A 32 14.00 -19.64 7.76
N SER A 33 15.05 -19.00 7.25
CA SER A 33 16.30 -18.78 8.00
C SER A 33 16.08 -17.94 9.26
N GLN A 34 15.30 -16.85 9.15
CA GLN A 34 14.98 -16.00 10.31
C GLN A 34 14.18 -16.75 11.38
N LEU A 35 13.28 -17.63 10.96
CA LEU A 35 12.47 -18.46 11.88
C LEU A 35 13.18 -19.73 12.39
N GLY A 36 14.40 -20.01 11.90
CA GLY A 36 15.15 -21.20 12.28
C GLY A 36 14.51 -22.52 11.81
N VAL A 37 13.77 -22.50 10.68
CA VAL A 37 13.10 -23.66 10.13
C VAL A 37 13.59 -23.97 8.70
N GLN A 38 13.28 -25.20 8.22
CA GLN A 38 13.58 -25.55 6.84
C GLN A 38 12.62 -24.85 5.88
N PRO A 39 13.06 -24.38 4.70
CA PRO A 39 12.19 -23.73 3.71
C PRO A 39 10.96 -24.57 3.32
N GLY A 40 11.07 -25.90 3.32
CA GLY A 40 9.98 -26.82 3.07
C GLY A 40 8.79 -26.65 4.02
N ALA A 41 9.03 -26.25 5.27
CA ALA A 41 7.97 -26.02 6.24
C ALA A 41 7.08 -24.81 5.87
N LEU A 42 7.65 -23.80 5.22
CA LEU A 42 6.89 -22.61 4.78
C LEU A 42 5.97 -22.90 3.60
N TYR A 43 6.36 -23.83 2.71
CA TYR A 43 5.53 -24.19 1.54
C TYR A 43 4.18 -24.81 1.90
N TRP A 44 4.03 -25.37 3.09
CA TRP A 44 2.73 -25.81 3.62
C TRP A 44 1.77 -24.64 3.91
N HIS A 45 2.32 -23.45 4.22
CA HIS A 45 1.55 -22.24 4.51
C HIS A 45 1.41 -21.33 3.29
N PHE A 46 2.46 -21.25 2.46
CA PHE A 46 2.56 -20.39 1.28
C PHE A 46 3.16 -21.16 0.11
N PRO A 47 2.35 -21.54 -0.90
CA PRO A 47 2.81 -22.41 -1.99
C PRO A 47 3.90 -21.76 -2.86
N ASN A 48 4.02 -20.44 -2.83
CA ASN A 48 5.03 -19.70 -3.61
C ASN A 48 5.28 -18.31 -2.98
N LYS A 49 6.29 -17.61 -3.50
CA LYS A 49 6.64 -16.26 -3.06
C LYS A 49 5.47 -15.28 -3.21
N GLN A 50 4.70 -15.37 -4.29
CA GLN A 50 3.59 -14.42 -4.55
C GLN A 50 2.48 -14.55 -3.49
N ALA A 51 2.15 -15.77 -3.07
CA ALA A 51 1.18 -16.00 -2.00
C ALA A 51 1.67 -15.42 -0.65
N LEU A 52 2.98 -15.49 -0.37
CA LEU A 52 3.57 -14.86 0.80
C LEU A 52 3.52 -13.33 0.67
N LEU A 53 3.94 -12.75 -0.45
CA LEU A 53 3.91 -11.30 -0.69
C LEU A 53 2.50 -10.74 -0.57
N GLY A 54 1.50 -11.43 -1.14
CA GLY A 54 0.10 -11.02 -1.00
C GLY A 54 -0.37 -11.03 0.45
N ALA A 55 -0.01 -12.04 1.24
CA ALA A 55 -0.36 -12.09 2.66
C ALA A 55 0.34 -11.01 3.49
N VAL A 56 1.61 -10.69 3.19
CA VAL A 56 2.32 -9.57 3.81
C VAL A 56 1.67 -8.25 3.42
N CYS A 57 1.28 -8.06 2.15
CA CYS A 57 0.55 -6.88 1.70
C CYS A 57 -0.77 -6.71 2.46
N THR A 58 -1.59 -7.76 2.57
CA THR A 58 -2.84 -7.71 3.34
C THR A 58 -2.59 -7.37 4.81
N HIS A 59 -1.52 -7.90 5.41
CA HIS A 59 -1.14 -7.58 6.78
C HIS A 59 -0.80 -6.09 6.94
N ILE A 60 0.05 -5.52 6.09
CA ILE A 60 0.42 -4.09 6.18
C ILE A 60 -0.74 -3.15 5.85
N LEU A 61 -1.72 -3.60 5.05
CA LEU A 61 -2.93 -2.84 4.74
C LEU A 61 -3.95 -2.83 5.88
N SER A 62 -3.83 -3.73 6.86
CA SER A 62 -4.80 -3.89 7.95
C SER A 62 -4.20 -3.79 9.36
N CYS A 63 -2.87 -3.85 9.52
CA CYS A 63 -2.24 -3.74 10.84
C CYS A 63 -2.37 -2.31 11.40
N ASP A 64 -2.37 -2.21 12.73
CA ASP A 64 -2.26 -0.92 13.39
C ASP A 64 -0.84 -0.35 13.16
N LEU A 65 -0.78 0.81 12.54
CA LEU A 65 0.48 1.54 12.45
C LEU A 65 0.78 2.21 13.80
N PRO A 66 2.04 2.15 14.26
CA PRO A 66 2.44 2.98 15.41
C PRO A 66 2.10 4.43 15.09
N THR A 67 1.59 5.17 16.06
CA THR A 67 1.33 6.60 15.93
C THR A 67 2.61 7.28 15.46
N ARG A 68 2.71 7.52 14.17
CA ARG A 68 3.79 8.33 13.61
C ARG A 68 3.50 9.78 13.97
N ASP A 69 4.52 10.46 14.41
CA ASP A 69 4.52 11.92 14.41
C ASP A 69 3.99 12.36 13.03
N ASN A 70 2.89 13.11 13.01
CA ASN A 70 2.13 13.49 11.81
C ASN A 70 2.96 14.44 10.91
N SER A 71 4.13 14.00 10.47
CA SER A 71 5.04 14.76 9.65
C SER A 71 4.64 14.86 8.18
N LEU A 72 3.72 13.97 7.73
CA LEU A 72 3.22 14.01 6.35
C LEU A 72 2.11 15.05 6.24
N PRO A 73 2.20 15.98 5.27
CA PRO A 73 1.12 16.94 5.05
C PRO A 73 -0.16 16.23 4.63
N PRO A 74 -1.34 16.68 5.14
CA PRO A 74 -2.62 16.11 4.75
C PRO A 74 -2.94 16.43 3.29
N LEU A 75 -3.69 15.52 2.65
CA LEU A 75 -4.20 15.74 1.29
C LEU A 75 -5.45 16.63 1.34
N HIS A 76 -5.55 17.58 0.42
CA HIS A 76 -6.70 18.47 0.33
C HIS A 76 -7.46 18.29 -0.99
N VAL A 77 -8.79 18.18 -0.89
CA VAL A 77 -9.66 18.25 -2.04
C VAL A 77 -10.53 19.50 -1.99
N THR A 78 -10.75 20.08 -3.16
CA THR A 78 -11.45 21.37 -3.30
C THR A 78 -12.97 21.21 -3.40
N THR A 79 -13.48 19.97 -3.38
CA THR A 79 -14.91 19.69 -3.47
C THR A 79 -15.55 19.51 -2.08
N PRO A 80 -16.79 20.00 -1.86
CA PRO A 80 -17.49 19.85 -0.57
C PRO A 80 -18.15 18.49 -0.39
N HIS A 81 -18.07 17.58 -1.39
CA HIS A 81 -18.76 16.28 -1.33
C HIS A 81 -18.13 15.34 -0.30
N THR A 82 -18.93 14.76 0.58
CA THR A 82 -18.49 13.83 1.63
C THR A 82 -17.76 12.62 1.06
N TRP A 83 -18.29 12.02 -0.03
CA TRP A 83 -17.66 10.87 -0.68
C TRP A 83 -16.24 11.17 -1.21
N ALA A 84 -15.99 12.43 -1.60
CA ALA A 84 -14.65 12.83 -2.03
C ALA A 84 -13.66 12.89 -0.85
N GLN A 85 -14.11 13.33 0.32
CA GLN A 85 -13.31 13.29 1.55
C GLN A 85 -13.02 11.85 1.98
N GLU A 86 -13.98 10.95 1.80
CA GLU A 86 -13.77 9.52 2.09
C GLU A 86 -12.72 8.90 1.15
N ILE A 87 -12.72 9.25 -0.14
CA ILE A 87 -11.65 8.84 -1.09
C ILE A 87 -10.29 9.35 -0.63
N VAL A 88 -10.19 10.61 -0.20
CA VAL A 88 -8.96 11.19 0.33
C VAL A 88 -8.48 10.44 1.57
N THR A 89 -9.38 10.11 2.48
CA THR A 89 -9.05 9.31 3.68
C THR A 89 -8.43 7.96 3.31
N VAL A 90 -8.98 7.28 2.29
CA VAL A 90 -8.41 6.03 1.78
C VAL A 90 -7.03 6.25 1.16
N ALA A 91 -6.83 7.34 0.41
CA ALA A 91 -5.54 7.67 -0.19
C ALA A 91 -4.48 8.02 0.87
N GLU A 92 -4.86 8.73 1.92
CA GLU A 92 -3.99 9.05 3.07
C GLU A 92 -3.60 7.79 3.85
N ASP A 93 -4.55 6.87 4.09
CA ASP A 93 -4.24 5.59 4.73
C ASP A 93 -3.24 4.78 3.91
N LEU A 94 -3.46 4.66 2.59
CA LEU A 94 -2.52 4.00 1.68
C LEU A 94 -1.14 4.66 1.70
N ARG A 95 -1.08 5.99 1.65
CA ARG A 95 0.17 6.75 1.68
C ARG A 95 0.94 6.51 2.97
N ASN A 96 0.26 6.61 4.12
CA ASN A 96 0.87 6.38 5.42
C ASN A 96 1.47 4.97 5.52
N ARG A 97 0.74 3.96 5.05
CA ARG A 97 1.20 2.56 5.05
C ARG A 97 2.35 2.33 4.07
N ALA A 98 2.23 2.84 2.85
CA ALA A 98 3.25 2.69 1.81
C ALA A 98 4.60 3.32 2.24
N LEU A 99 4.56 4.51 2.84
CA LEU A 99 5.77 5.23 3.26
C LEU A 99 6.31 4.73 4.62
N PHE A 100 5.47 4.10 5.45
CA PHE A 100 5.93 3.49 6.70
C PHE A 100 6.79 2.24 6.46
N PHE A 101 6.38 1.38 5.52
CA PHE A 101 7.12 0.16 5.19
C PHE A 101 8.10 0.42 4.04
N ARG A 102 9.33 -0.08 4.21
CA ARG A 102 10.32 -0.04 3.13
C ARG A 102 9.77 -0.78 1.91
N ASP A 103 9.84 -0.18 0.72
CA ASP A 103 9.28 -0.69 -0.54
C ASP A 103 7.77 -1.05 -0.46
N GLY A 104 7.04 -0.42 0.48
CA GLY A 104 5.62 -0.70 0.72
C GLY A 104 4.75 -0.43 -0.51
N SER A 105 5.01 0.67 -1.23
CA SER A 105 4.28 1.03 -2.45
C SER A 105 4.49 0.00 -3.58
N GLU A 106 5.73 -0.51 -3.75
CA GLU A 106 6.05 -1.55 -4.74
C GLU A 106 5.37 -2.87 -4.39
N LEU A 107 5.39 -3.26 -3.10
CA LEU A 107 4.68 -4.45 -2.63
C LEU A 107 3.18 -4.35 -2.88
N MET A 108 2.54 -3.21 -2.57
CA MET A 108 1.11 -2.97 -2.80
C MET A 108 0.77 -3.06 -4.30
N SER A 109 1.56 -2.41 -5.16
CA SER A 109 1.36 -2.42 -6.62
C SER A 109 1.47 -3.83 -7.20
N THR A 110 2.49 -4.59 -6.78
CA THR A 110 2.69 -5.98 -7.21
C THR A 110 1.56 -6.89 -6.72
N SER A 111 1.11 -6.71 -5.48
CA SER A 111 0.03 -7.51 -4.89
C SER A 111 -1.32 -7.23 -5.56
N LEU A 112 -1.61 -5.96 -5.88
CA LEU A 112 -2.81 -5.59 -6.62
C LEU A 112 -2.81 -6.20 -8.04
N ALA A 113 -1.67 -6.22 -8.72
CA ALA A 113 -1.54 -6.80 -10.05
C ALA A 113 -1.70 -8.33 -10.04
N SER A 114 -1.16 -9.00 -9.03
CA SER A 114 -1.21 -10.47 -8.92
C SER A 114 -2.58 -11.02 -8.50
N GLN A 115 -3.44 -10.19 -7.90
CA GLN A 115 -4.78 -10.56 -7.39
C GLN A 115 -4.78 -11.80 -6.48
N THR A 116 -3.66 -12.04 -5.80
CA THR A 116 -3.49 -13.25 -4.95
C THR A 116 -4.06 -13.09 -3.54
N SER A 117 -4.44 -11.87 -3.16
CA SER A 117 -4.91 -11.54 -1.81
C SER A 117 -5.92 -10.41 -1.82
N PRO A 118 -6.80 -10.33 -0.81
CA PRO A 118 -7.72 -9.20 -0.64
C PRO A 118 -6.96 -7.86 -0.59
N PHE A 119 -7.59 -6.83 -1.16
CA PHE A 119 -7.11 -5.46 -1.11
C PHE A 119 -8.22 -4.57 -0.53
N PRO A 120 -8.29 -4.42 0.81
CA PRO A 120 -9.44 -3.79 1.49
C PRO A 120 -9.76 -2.38 0.98
N GLN A 121 -8.76 -1.62 0.59
CA GLN A 121 -8.95 -0.26 0.09
C GLN A 121 -9.63 -0.24 -1.29
N PHE A 122 -9.52 -1.29 -2.09
CA PHE A 122 -10.30 -1.43 -3.31
C PHE A 122 -11.80 -1.59 -3.01
N ASP A 123 -12.13 -2.43 -2.02
CA ASP A 123 -13.51 -2.64 -1.59
C ASP A 123 -14.09 -1.37 -0.96
N ALA A 124 -13.30 -0.64 -0.17
CA ALA A 124 -13.69 0.64 0.41
C ALA A 124 -13.98 1.69 -0.67
N LEU A 125 -13.08 1.87 -1.65
CA LEU A 125 -13.29 2.78 -2.78
C LEU A 125 -14.52 2.40 -3.61
N THR A 126 -14.72 1.11 -3.88
CA THR A 126 -15.89 0.62 -4.60
C THR A 126 -17.18 0.96 -3.85
N THR A 127 -17.21 0.76 -2.53
CA THR A 127 -18.37 1.09 -1.69
C THR A 127 -18.70 2.57 -1.73
N ILE A 128 -17.69 3.45 -1.58
CA ILE A 128 -17.87 4.91 -1.68
C ILE A 128 -18.45 5.29 -3.05
N LEU A 129 -17.91 4.71 -4.12
CA LEU A 129 -18.25 5.05 -5.49
C LEU A 129 -19.61 4.53 -5.94
N HIS A 130 -20.20 3.53 -5.27
CA HIS A 130 -21.57 3.08 -5.56
C HIS A 130 -22.62 4.19 -5.49
N THR A 131 -22.37 5.25 -4.72
CA THR A 131 -23.31 6.37 -4.57
C THR A 131 -23.21 7.41 -5.69
N VAL A 132 -22.12 7.40 -6.48
CA VAL A 132 -21.79 8.51 -7.43
C VAL A 132 -21.32 8.03 -8.80
N SER A 133 -21.19 6.74 -9.02
CA SER A 133 -20.65 6.19 -10.25
C SER A 133 -21.55 5.09 -10.82
N PRO A 134 -21.81 5.08 -12.14
CA PRO A 134 -22.47 3.94 -12.80
C PRO A 134 -21.56 2.71 -12.96
N THR A 135 -20.24 2.86 -12.78
CA THR A 135 -19.23 1.80 -12.89
C THR A 135 -18.23 1.88 -11.73
N PRO A 136 -18.69 1.64 -10.48
CA PRO A 136 -17.89 1.89 -9.28
C PRO A 136 -16.59 1.07 -9.22
N GLU A 137 -16.60 -0.18 -9.66
CA GLU A 137 -15.42 -1.05 -9.67
C GLU A 137 -14.35 -0.54 -10.64
N LEU A 138 -14.77 -0.06 -11.82
CA LEU A 138 -13.86 0.54 -12.80
C LEU A 138 -13.20 1.80 -12.22
N HIS A 139 -14.00 2.70 -11.66
CA HIS A 139 -13.48 3.94 -11.11
C HIS A 139 -12.64 3.70 -9.84
N ALA A 140 -13.01 2.75 -8.98
CA ALA A 140 -12.17 2.32 -7.86
C ALA A 140 -10.80 1.80 -8.35
N ARG A 141 -10.81 1.01 -9.42
CA ARG A 141 -9.57 0.51 -10.03
C ARG A 141 -8.70 1.63 -10.59
N VAL A 142 -9.29 2.60 -11.28
CA VAL A 142 -8.57 3.76 -11.82
C VAL A 142 -7.96 4.60 -10.71
N LEU A 143 -8.74 4.93 -9.67
CA LEU A 143 -8.25 5.67 -8.51
C LEU A 143 -7.09 4.94 -7.82
N LEU A 144 -7.25 3.65 -7.57
CA LEU A 144 -6.23 2.86 -6.87
C LEU A 144 -4.94 2.75 -7.68
N LEU A 145 -5.03 2.53 -8.99
CA LEU A 145 -3.85 2.50 -9.88
C LEU A 145 -3.13 3.85 -9.91
N PHE A 146 -3.88 4.96 -9.95
CA PHE A 146 -3.30 6.29 -9.87
C PHE A 146 -2.61 6.52 -8.53
N ILE A 147 -3.30 6.26 -7.41
CA ILE A 147 -2.75 6.43 -6.05
C ILE A 147 -1.46 5.63 -5.91
N LEU A 148 -1.47 4.33 -6.22
CA LEU A 148 -0.29 3.47 -6.08
C LEU A 148 0.86 3.92 -6.98
N GLY A 149 0.58 4.38 -8.22
CA GLY A 149 1.61 4.94 -9.09
C GLY A 149 2.27 6.19 -8.52
N ALA A 150 1.48 7.10 -7.96
CA ALA A 150 2.00 8.29 -7.28
C ALA A 150 2.81 7.94 -6.02
N LEU A 151 2.39 6.92 -5.26
CA LEU A 151 3.11 6.47 -4.06
C LEU A 151 4.44 5.77 -4.40
N VAL A 152 4.51 5.04 -5.52
CA VAL A 152 5.78 4.48 -6.00
C VAL A 152 6.76 5.60 -6.36
N ASP A 153 6.31 6.64 -7.06
CA ASP A 153 7.16 7.80 -7.37
C ASP A 153 7.62 8.51 -6.09
N GLU A 154 6.71 8.77 -5.15
CA GLU A 154 7.01 9.43 -3.88
C GLU A 154 8.04 8.64 -3.06
N GLN A 155 7.82 7.34 -2.85
CA GLN A 155 8.72 6.48 -2.08
C GLN A 155 10.10 6.37 -2.75
N SER A 156 10.14 6.24 -4.08
CA SER A 156 11.41 6.16 -4.83
C SER A 156 12.23 7.46 -4.70
N ARG A 157 11.58 8.61 -4.73
CA ARG A 157 12.26 9.91 -4.54
C ARG A 157 12.79 10.08 -3.13
N LEU A 158 12.03 9.65 -2.12
CA LEU A 158 12.47 9.69 -0.72
C LEU A 158 13.71 8.81 -0.52
N GLN A 159 13.68 7.58 -1.04
CA GLN A 159 14.81 6.65 -0.96
C GLN A 159 16.04 7.19 -1.69
N LEU A 160 15.85 7.80 -2.87
CA LEU A 160 16.96 8.41 -3.62
C LEU A 160 17.57 9.60 -2.86
N ALA A 161 16.74 10.44 -2.24
CA ALA A 161 17.20 11.57 -1.44
C ALA A 161 18.02 11.13 -0.22
N GLU A 162 17.62 10.05 0.45
CA GLU A 162 18.40 9.44 1.54
C GLU A 162 19.77 8.96 1.07
N LEU A 163 19.85 8.34 -0.12
CA LEU A 163 21.12 7.84 -0.67
C LEU A 163 22.06 8.95 -1.15
N THR A 164 21.53 10.09 -1.55
CA THR A 164 22.31 11.21 -2.11
C THR A 164 22.60 12.32 -1.11
N GLU A 165 22.16 12.18 0.16
CA GLU A 165 22.23 13.21 1.20
C GLU A 165 21.67 14.58 0.75
N THR A 166 20.78 14.56 -0.23
CA THR A 166 20.18 15.77 -0.79
C THR A 166 18.95 16.15 0.04
N GLN A 167 18.80 17.42 0.37
CA GLN A 167 17.56 17.90 1.00
C GLN A 167 16.38 17.57 0.09
N THR A 168 15.39 16.86 0.62
CA THR A 168 14.14 16.58 -0.08
C THR A 168 13.45 17.90 -0.38
N PRO A 169 13.31 18.32 -1.64
CA PRO A 169 12.42 19.42 -1.98
C PRO A 169 11.00 19.05 -1.54
N THR A 170 10.20 20.04 -1.16
CA THR A 170 8.73 19.87 -1.02
C THR A 170 8.27 19.06 -2.25
N SER A 171 7.80 17.84 -2.01
CA SER A 171 7.86 16.80 -3.03
C SER A 171 6.92 17.10 -4.18
N PRO A 172 7.40 17.23 -5.43
CA PRO A 172 6.51 17.25 -6.61
C PRO A 172 5.55 16.07 -6.65
N SER A 173 5.91 14.96 -5.98
CA SER A 173 5.09 13.76 -5.88
C SER A 173 3.85 13.94 -5.01
N PHE A 174 3.95 14.70 -3.91
CA PHE A 174 2.80 15.05 -3.08
C PHE A 174 1.80 15.92 -3.87
N GLU A 175 2.30 16.95 -4.55
CA GLU A 175 1.49 17.82 -5.42
C GLU A 175 0.85 17.02 -6.56
N THR A 176 1.56 16.02 -7.10
CA THR A 176 1.04 15.11 -8.12
C THR A 176 -0.11 14.26 -7.57
N LEU A 177 0.05 13.67 -6.38
CA LEU A 177 -0.99 12.87 -5.76
C LEU A 177 -2.24 13.72 -5.47
N GLU A 178 -2.07 14.87 -4.83
CA GLU A 178 -3.18 15.77 -4.48
C GLU A 178 -3.87 16.35 -5.73
N GLY A 179 -3.11 16.88 -6.68
CA GLY A 179 -3.64 17.45 -7.93
C GLY A 179 -4.34 16.40 -8.80
N GLY A 180 -3.77 15.21 -8.88
CA GLY A 180 -4.36 14.09 -9.63
C GLY A 180 -5.64 13.59 -8.99
N LEU A 181 -5.70 13.42 -7.66
CA LEU A 181 -6.93 13.09 -6.94
C LEU A 181 -8.02 14.12 -7.20
N ASN A 182 -7.69 15.42 -7.08
CA ASN A 182 -8.64 16.50 -7.38
C ASN A 182 -9.17 16.42 -8.81
N THR A 183 -8.32 16.09 -9.79
CA THR A 183 -8.70 15.95 -11.20
C THR A 183 -9.64 14.77 -11.41
N LEU A 184 -9.33 13.60 -10.84
CA LEU A 184 -10.15 12.40 -10.96
C LEU A 184 -11.51 12.57 -10.26
N ILE A 185 -11.52 13.16 -9.07
CA ILE A 185 -12.75 13.44 -8.31
C ILE A 185 -13.66 14.42 -9.08
N LYS A 186 -13.10 15.48 -9.68
CA LYS A 186 -13.87 16.39 -10.55
C LYS A 186 -14.46 15.67 -11.76
N GLY A 187 -13.72 14.75 -12.36
CA GLY A 187 -14.23 13.93 -13.48
C GLY A 187 -15.43 13.07 -13.07
N LEU A 188 -15.44 12.54 -11.86
CA LEU A 188 -16.57 11.76 -11.33
C LEU A 188 -17.82 12.62 -11.08
N THR A 189 -17.67 13.87 -10.65
CA THR A 189 -18.82 14.78 -10.43
C THR A 189 -19.52 15.15 -11.74
N VAL A 190 -18.80 15.26 -12.86
CA VAL A 190 -19.38 15.59 -14.18
C VAL A 190 -20.14 14.40 -14.76
N SER A 191 -19.74 13.18 -14.46
CA SER A 191 -20.40 11.96 -14.98
C SER A 191 -21.70 11.62 -14.25
N SER A 192 -22.02 12.32 -13.16
CA SER A 192 -23.23 12.10 -12.34
C SER A 192 -24.41 13.00 -12.72
N LEU A 193 -24.26 13.86 -13.75
CA LEU A 193 -25.29 14.72 -14.34
C LEU A 193 -25.83 14.13 -15.63
#